data_6c5cfbb4b203fd158701a5d5c0ac7eed
#
_entry.id   6c5cfbb4b203fd158701a5d5c0ac7eed
#
_cell.length_a   1.000
_cell.length_b   1.000
_cell.length_c   1.000
_cell.angle_alpha   90.00
_cell.angle_beta   90.00
_cell.angle_gamma   90.00
#
_symmetry.space_group_name_H-M   'P 1'
#
loop_
_entity.id
_entity.type
_entity.pdbx_description
1 polymer ?
#
loop_
_entity_poly.entity_id
_entity_poly.type
_entity_poly.pdbx_seq_one_letter_code
_entity_poly.pdbx_strand_id
1 'polypeptide(L)'
;AGQTLSKSRNYKSGFFSFNVDGGRCDNCKGEGETTVEMQFMADVHLLCEECKGDRFKDEILEVKFAEKSISDILDLTVEEAIVFFNKKNQTKIANKIQPLQDVGLSYVKLGQSSSTLSGGEAQRIKLAYFLGKGTNSEKIIFIFDEPTTGLHFHDINKLLTSFYALIEK
;
A
#
# COMPACT_ATOMS: atom_id res chain seq x y z
N ALA A 1 -22.70 -5.41 6.73
CA ALA A 1 -22.36 -6.18 7.94
C ALA A 1 -21.14 -5.58 8.63
N GLY A 2 -19.98 -5.44 7.98
CA GLY A 2 -18.75 -4.93 8.60
C GLY A 2 -18.88 -3.52 9.19
N GLN A 3 -19.63 -2.62 8.57
CA GLN A 3 -19.89 -1.28 9.13
C GLN A 3 -20.68 -1.36 10.44
N THR A 4 -21.57 -2.32 10.57
CA THR A 4 -22.36 -2.50 11.78
C THR A 4 -21.50 -3.01 12.94
N LEU A 5 -20.63 -3.99 12.69
CA LEU A 5 -19.72 -4.54 13.71
C LEU A 5 -18.70 -3.47 14.16
N SER A 6 -18.10 -2.74 13.26
CA SER A 6 -17.19 -1.64 13.58
C SER A 6 -17.87 -0.55 14.43
N LYS A 7 -19.11 -0.19 14.09
CA LYS A 7 -19.88 0.77 14.88
C LYS A 7 -20.24 0.23 16.28
N SER A 8 -20.65 -1.04 16.37
CA SER A 8 -21.01 -1.65 17.67
C SER A 8 -19.82 -1.73 18.64
N ARG A 9 -18.62 -1.92 18.11
CA ARG A 9 -17.36 -1.95 18.88
C ARG A 9 -16.69 -0.58 19.01
N ASN A 10 -17.31 0.48 18.47
CA ASN A 10 -16.79 1.85 18.48
C ASN A 10 -15.38 1.98 17.88
N TYR A 11 -15.06 1.16 16.86
CA TYR A 11 -13.77 1.24 16.16
C TYR A 11 -13.73 2.46 15.25
N LYS A 12 -12.75 3.33 15.48
CA LYS A 12 -12.42 4.46 14.61
C LYS A 12 -11.52 3.99 13.45
N SER A 13 -11.36 4.84 12.44
CA SER A 13 -10.51 4.53 11.28
C SER A 13 -9.07 4.15 11.63
N GLY A 14 -8.50 4.72 12.70
CA GLY A 14 -7.17 4.38 13.18
C GLY A 14 -6.98 2.91 13.59
N PHE A 15 -8.05 2.22 14.01
CA PHE A 15 -7.98 0.78 14.34
C PHE A 15 -7.65 -0.10 13.12
N PHE A 16 -7.88 0.40 11.91
CA PHE A 16 -7.59 -0.29 10.65
C PHE A 16 -6.29 0.22 10.00
N SER A 17 -5.43 0.89 10.78
CA SER A 17 -4.11 1.33 10.34
C SER A 17 -3.03 0.53 11.06
N PHE A 18 -2.12 -0.09 10.32
CA PHE A 18 -0.97 -0.78 10.90
C PHE A 18 0.13 0.18 11.41
N ASN A 19 0.01 1.50 11.13
CA ASN A 19 0.94 2.53 11.60
C ASN A 19 0.54 3.17 12.93
N VAL A 20 -0.64 2.85 13.47
CA VAL A 20 -1.21 3.50 14.66
C VAL A 20 -1.61 2.44 15.68
N ASP A 21 -1.36 2.73 16.96
CA ASP A 21 -1.78 1.84 18.04
C ASP A 21 -3.30 1.71 18.13
N GLY A 22 -3.75 0.55 18.59
CA GLY A 22 -5.16 0.23 18.80
C GLY A 22 -5.55 -1.08 18.14
N GLY A 23 -5.52 -1.17 16.80
CA GLY A 23 -5.92 -2.37 16.09
C GLY A 23 -4.78 -3.21 15.53
N ARG A 24 -3.57 -2.67 15.45
CA ARG A 24 -2.40 -3.41 14.98
C ARG A 24 -1.94 -4.45 16.00
N CYS A 25 -1.28 -5.49 15.55
CA CYS A 25 -0.64 -6.48 16.41
C CYS A 25 0.38 -5.81 17.33
N ASP A 26 0.30 -6.07 18.62
CA ASP A 26 1.18 -5.44 19.62
C ASP A 26 2.60 -6.02 19.56
N ASN A 27 2.76 -7.28 19.18
CA ASN A 27 4.05 -7.97 19.08
C ASN A 27 4.91 -7.40 17.94
N CYS A 28 4.42 -7.44 16.70
CA CYS A 28 5.16 -6.93 15.54
C CYS A 28 4.89 -5.46 15.22
N LYS A 29 4.04 -4.79 16.01
CA LYS A 29 3.67 -3.37 15.83
C LYS A 29 3.12 -3.06 14.43
N GLY A 30 2.49 -4.06 13.79
CA GLY A 30 1.88 -3.92 12.47
C GLY A 30 2.80 -4.27 11.29
N GLU A 31 4.04 -4.70 11.54
CA GLU A 31 4.95 -5.12 10.46
C GLU A 31 4.59 -6.48 9.86
N GLY A 32 3.91 -7.33 10.62
CA GLY A 32 3.60 -8.71 10.24
C GLY A 32 4.77 -9.67 10.45
N GLU A 33 5.96 -9.13 10.65
CA GLU A 33 7.23 -9.85 10.82
C GLU A 33 7.95 -9.34 12.05
N THR A 34 8.83 -10.17 12.60
CA THR A 34 9.78 -9.81 13.66
C THR A 34 11.19 -9.94 13.11
N THR A 35 12.03 -8.93 13.36
CA THR A 35 13.42 -8.92 12.91
C THR A 35 14.30 -9.45 14.00
N VAL A 36 15.13 -10.45 13.67
CA VAL A 36 16.19 -10.97 14.54
C VAL A 36 17.51 -10.40 14.03
N GLU A 37 18.06 -9.46 14.80
CA GLU A 37 19.36 -8.87 14.49
C GLU A 37 20.50 -9.87 14.68
N MET A 38 21.35 -10.00 13.68
CA MET A 38 22.50 -10.88 13.68
C MET A 38 23.80 -10.07 13.64
N GLN A 39 24.68 -10.25 14.64
CA GLN A 39 25.88 -9.43 14.79
C GLN A 39 26.86 -9.42 13.60
N PHE A 40 26.86 -10.48 12.77
CA PHE A 40 27.81 -10.63 11.65
C PHE A 40 27.16 -11.10 10.33
N MET A 41 25.83 -11.16 10.27
CA MET A 41 25.08 -11.58 9.10
C MET A 41 23.90 -10.62 8.87
N ALA A 42 23.26 -10.72 7.71
CA ALA A 42 22.03 -9.98 7.45
C ALA A 42 20.94 -10.37 8.45
N ASP A 43 20.14 -9.40 8.86
CA ASP A 43 19.01 -9.61 9.75
C ASP A 43 18.03 -10.63 9.16
N VAL A 44 17.47 -11.46 10.02
CA VAL A 44 16.48 -12.47 9.62
C VAL A 44 15.09 -11.96 9.96
N HIS A 45 14.22 -11.93 8.96
CA HIS A 45 12.80 -11.59 9.11
C HIS A 45 12.00 -12.89 9.27
N LEU A 46 11.31 -13.01 10.39
CA LEU A 46 10.46 -14.15 10.72
C LEU A 46 8.99 -13.67 10.78
N LEU A 47 8.06 -14.48 10.29
CA LEU A 47 6.64 -14.19 10.48
C LEU A 47 6.32 -14.02 11.97
N CYS A 48 5.56 -13.00 12.30
CA CYS A 48 5.12 -12.78 13.66
C CYS A 48 4.27 -13.98 14.15
N GLU A 49 4.69 -14.60 15.24
CA GLU A 49 4.00 -15.78 15.79
C GLU A 49 2.58 -15.47 16.25
N GLU A 50 2.30 -14.25 16.71
CA GLU A 50 1.01 -13.83 17.21
C GLU A 50 0.01 -13.59 16.09
N CYS A 51 0.32 -12.71 15.13
CA CYS A 51 -0.60 -12.37 14.04
C CYS A 51 -0.36 -13.16 12.75
N LYS A 52 0.66 -14.02 12.68
CA LYS A 52 0.98 -14.88 11.52
C LYS A 52 1.08 -14.12 10.19
N GLY A 53 1.54 -12.87 10.24
CA GLY A 53 1.65 -11.99 9.08
C GLY A 53 0.47 -11.05 8.86
N ASP A 54 -0.66 -11.23 9.53
CA ASP A 54 -1.89 -10.44 9.32
C ASP A 54 -1.81 -8.99 9.81
N ARG A 55 -0.80 -8.64 10.61
CA ARG A 55 -0.50 -7.28 11.10
C ARG A 55 -1.48 -6.71 12.11
N PHE A 56 -2.67 -7.27 12.25
CA PHE A 56 -3.74 -6.78 13.10
C PHE A 56 -4.11 -7.82 14.16
N LYS A 57 -4.81 -7.35 15.20
CA LYS A 57 -5.44 -8.21 16.20
C LYS A 57 -6.63 -8.95 15.59
N ASP A 58 -6.89 -10.18 16.04
CA ASP A 58 -7.97 -11.03 15.54
C ASP A 58 -9.34 -10.32 15.57
N GLU A 59 -9.61 -9.57 16.64
CA GLU A 59 -10.85 -8.81 16.78
C GLU A 59 -11.07 -7.75 15.71
N ILE A 60 -10.00 -7.23 15.11
CA ILE A 60 -10.06 -6.28 13.99
C ILE A 60 -10.30 -7.02 12.68
N LEU A 61 -9.71 -8.20 12.52
CA LEU A 61 -9.88 -9.05 11.34
C LEU A 61 -11.30 -9.60 11.19
N GLU A 62 -12.08 -9.67 12.30
CA GLU A 62 -13.50 -10.00 12.25
C GLU A 62 -14.35 -8.95 11.49
N VAL A 63 -13.88 -7.70 11.44
CA VAL A 63 -14.57 -6.64 10.69
C VAL A 63 -14.28 -6.79 9.21
N LYS A 64 -15.31 -7.15 8.44
CA LYS A 64 -15.17 -7.40 7.01
C LYS A 64 -15.93 -6.38 6.17
N PHE A 65 -15.31 -6.00 5.07
CA PHE A 65 -15.95 -5.26 3.98
C PHE A 65 -16.04 -6.17 2.75
N ALA A 66 -17.27 -6.47 2.32
CA ALA A 66 -17.54 -7.37 1.21
C ALA A 66 -16.77 -8.71 1.33
N GLU A 67 -16.88 -9.33 2.50
CA GLU A 67 -16.28 -10.62 2.91
C GLU A 67 -14.75 -10.59 3.10
N LYS A 68 -14.09 -9.44 2.92
CA LYS A 68 -12.64 -9.27 3.13
C LYS A 68 -12.35 -8.51 4.42
N SER A 69 -11.42 -9.02 5.23
CA SER A 69 -10.80 -8.30 6.34
C SER A 69 -9.84 -7.22 5.83
N ILE A 70 -9.32 -6.39 6.74
CA ILE A 70 -8.28 -5.42 6.35
C ILE A 70 -6.99 -6.12 5.88
N SER A 71 -6.61 -7.26 6.46
CA SER A 71 -5.46 -8.05 6.03
C SER A 71 -5.68 -8.59 4.60
N ASP A 72 -6.85 -9.16 4.31
CA ASP A 72 -7.20 -9.62 2.95
C ASP A 72 -7.13 -8.50 1.91
N ILE A 73 -7.48 -7.26 2.31
CA ILE A 73 -7.41 -6.10 1.41
C ILE A 73 -5.95 -5.66 1.19
N LEU A 74 -5.13 -5.70 2.23
CA LEU A 74 -3.70 -5.37 2.13
C LEU A 74 -2.92 -6.40 1.29
N ASP A 75 -3.39 -7.63 1.22
CA ASP A 75 -2.82 -8.68 0.39
C ASP A 75 -3.16 -8.56 -1.11
N LEU A 76 -4.17 -7.74 -1.45
CA LEU A 76 -4.46 -7.47 -2.85
C LEU A 76 -3.33 -6.69 -3.51
N THR A 77 -3.03 -7.04 -4.76
CA THR A 77 -2.22 -6.18 -5.62
C THR A 77 -2.97 -4.87 -5.92
N VAL A 78 -2.25 -3.85 -6.38
CA VAL A 78 -2.84 -2.57 -6.81
C VAL A 78 -3.94 -2.81 -7.85
N GLU A 79 -3.71 -3.67 -8.84
CA GLU A 79 -4.69 -3.99 -9.89
C GLU A 79 -5.94 -4.67 -9.31
N GLU A 80 -5.75 -5.71 -8.50
CA GLU A 80 -6.85 -6.43 -7.86
C GLU A 80 -7.67 -5.51 -6.95
N ALA A 81 -7.02 -4.62 -6.22
CA ALA A 81 -7.68 -3.66 -5.33
C ALA A 81 -8.54 -2.67 -6.11
N ILE A 82 -8.04 -2.14 -7.24
CA ILE A 82 -8.82 -1.24 -8.11
C ILE A 82 -10.07 -1.94 -8.63
N VAL A 83 -9.92 -3.18 -9.13
CA VAL A 83 -11.05 -4.00 -9.61
C VAL A 83 -12.04 -4.27 -8.48
N PHE A 84 -11.54 -4.66 -7.30
CA PHE A 84 -12.37 -4.96 -6.13
C PHE A 84 -13.20 -3.73 -5.69
N PHE A 85 -12.55 -2.58 -5.52
CA PHE A 85 -13.23 -1.36 -5.05
C PHE A 85 -14.23 -0.82 -6.08
N ASN A 86 -13.92 -0.89 -7.38
CA ASN A 86 -14.87 -0.52 -8.43
C ASN A 86 -16.10 -1.43 -8.43
N LYS A 87 -15.94 -2.75 -8.33
CA LYS A 87 -17.07 -3.70 -8.21
C LYS A 87 -17.94 -3.46 -6.99
N LYS A 88 -17.40 -2.85 -5.94
CA LYS A 88 -18.14 -2.53 -4.70
C LYS A 88 -18.60 -1.07 -4.64
N ASN A 89 -18.60 -0.36 -5.76
CA ASN A 89 -19.00 1.05 -5.88
C ASN A 89 -18.18 2.00 -4.97
N GLN A 90 -16.94 1.65 -4.68
CA GLN A 90 -15.99 2.46 -3.92
C GLN A 90 -14.99 3.17 -4.84
N THR A 91 -15.49 3.84 -5.86
CA THR A 91 -14.68 4.50 -6.89
C THR A 91 -13.71 5.54 -6.32
N LYS A 92 -14.07 6.20 -5.21
CA LYS A 92 -13.17 7.14 -4.54
C LYS A 92 -11.89 6.49 -4.03
N ILE A 93 -11.97 5.23 -3.56
CA ILE A 93 -10.80 4.46 -3.11
C ILE A 93 -10.02 4.00 -4.34
N ALA A 94 -10.68 3.44 -5.34
CA ALA A 94 -10.05 3.01 -6.58
C ALA A 94 -9.25 4.15 -7.23
N ASN A 95 -9.84 5.35 -7.33
CA ASN A 95 -9.18 6.54 -7.91
C ASN A 95 -7.94 6.98 -7.10
N LYS A 96 -7.92 6.78 -5.79
CA LYS A 96 -6.73 7.07 -4.97
C LYS A 96 -5.59 6.08 -5.18
N ILE A 97 -5.91 4.86 -5.57
CA ILE A 97 -4.93 3.80 -5.84
C ILE A 97 -4.45 3.87 -7.30
N GLN A 98 -5.28 4.38 -8.22
CA GLN A 98 -5.02 4.45 -9.66
C GLN A 98 -3.63 4.99 -10.02
N PRO A 99 -3.10 6.06 -9.39
CA PRO A 99 -1.76 6.56 -9.70
C PRO A 99 -0.64 5.52 -9.54
N LEU A 100 -0.80 4.53 -8.65
CA LEU A 100 0.16 3.44 -8.52
C LEU A 100 0.17 2.52 -9.74
N GLN A 101 -1.00 2.25 -10.31
CA GLN A 101 -1.11 1.50 -11.57
C GLN A 101 -0.54 2.30 -12.75
N ASP A 102 -0.80 3.61 -12.79
CA ASP A 102 -0.34 4.49 -13.87
C ASP A 102 1.19 4.55 -13.96
N VAL A 103 1.90 4.41 -12.84
CA VAL A 103 3.37 4.36 -12.79
C VAL A 103 3.94 2.94 -12.95
N GLY A 104 3.12 1.94 -13.31
CA GLY A 104 3.57 0.57 -13.56
C GLY A 104 3.76 -0.29 -12.31
N LEU A 105 3.10 0.03 -11.20
CA LEU A 105 3.15 -0.73 -9.94
C LEU A 105 1.90 -1.60 -9.72
N SER A 106 1.26 -2.09 -10.80
CA SER A 106 0.05 -2.90 -10.75
C SER A 106 0.19 -4.16 -9.90
N TYR A 107 1.39 -4.75 -9.89
CA TYR A 107 1.72 -6.02 -9.24
C TYR A 107 2.05 -5.89 -7.75
N VAL A 108 2.33 -4.69 -7.26
CA VAL A 108 2.71 -4.45 -5.87
C VAL A 108 1.49 -4.64 -4.96
N LYS A 109 1.65 -5.35 -3.85
CA LYS A 109 0.60 -5.50 -2.85
C LYS A 109 0.39 -4.19 -2.07
N LEU A 110 -0.86 -3.87 -1.71
CA LEU A 110 -1.17 -2.68 -0.91
C LEU A 110 -0.46 -2.68 0.45
N GLY A 111 -0.28 -3.86 1.04
CA GLY A 111 0.40 -4.04 2.31
C GLY A 111 1.90 -4.33 2.19
N GLN A 112 2.52 -4.20 1.02
CA GLN A 112 3.95 -4.49 0.87
C GLN A 112 4.80 -3.57 1.72
N SER A 113 5.78 -4.14 2.44
CA SER A 113 6.72 -3.35 3.24
C SER A 113 7.62 -2.50 2.34
N SER A 114 7.87 -1.26 2.76
CA SER A 114 8.79 -0.36 2.05
C SER A 114 10.23 -0.90 1.97
N SER A 115 10.63 -1.74 2.94
CA SER A 115 11.95 -2.39 2.97
C SER A 115 12.14 -3.42 1.86
N THR A 116 11.06 -3.98 1.31
CA THR A 116 11.09 -4.98 0.23
C THR A 116 11.01 -4.37 -1.16
N LEU A 117 10.84 -3.06 -1.26
CA LEU A 117 10.76 -2.35 -2.53
C LEU A 117 12.15 -2.11 -3.12
N SER A 118 12.29 -2.32 -4.40
CA SER A 118 13.48 -1.88 -5.15
C SER A 118 13.57 -0.34 -5.19
N GLY A 119 14.77 0.19 -5.44
CA GLY A 119 14.98 1.63 -5.57
C GLY A 119 14.06 2.27 -6.63
N GLY A 120 13.88 1.61 -7.78
CA GLY A 120 12.99 2.06 -8.84
C GLY A 120 11.50 2.04 -8.43
N GLU A 121 11.06 1.02 -7.67
CA GLU A 121 9.69 0.97 -7.14
C GLU A 121 9.43 2.09 -6.13
N ALA A 122 10.38 2.34 -5.23
CA ALA A 122 10.29 3.42 -4.25
C ALA A 122 10.20 4.81 -4.94
N GLN A 123 10.96 5.02 -6.02
CA GLN A 123 10.86 6.26 -6.83
C GLN A 123 9.48 6.37 -7.49
N ARG A 124 8.95 5.29 -8.08
CA ARG A 124 7.63 5.29 -8.71
C ARG A 124 6.49 5.52 -7.71
N ILE A 125 6.61 5.03 -6.47
CA ILE A 125 5.63 5.35 -5.41
C ILE A 125 5.62 6.86 -5.12
N LYS A 126 6.80 7.50 -5.03
CA LYS A 126 6.89 8.96 -4.88
C LYS A 126 6.25 9.69 -6.06
N LEU A 127 6.49 9.23 -7.29
CA LEU A 127 5.86 9.77 -8.49
C LEU A 127 4.33 9.64 -8.42
N ALA A 128 3.80 8.46 -8.08
CA ALA A 128 2.36 8.23 -7.92
C ALA A 128 1.72 9.17 -6.89
N TYR A 129 2.42 9.45 -5.80
CA TYR A 129 1.97 10.42 -4.80
C TYR A 129 1.77 11.82 -5.38
N PHE A 130 2.71 12.31 -6.19
CA PHE A 130 2.59 13.62 -6.83
C PHE A 130 1.52 13.65 -7.93
N LEU A 131 1.35 12.54 -8.67
CA LEU A 131 0.26 12.39 -9.65
C LEU A 131 -1.11 12.44 -8.96
N GLY A 132 -1.25 11.83 -7.80
CA GLY A 132 -2.48 11.82 -7.02
C GLY A 132 -2.79 13.15 -6.30
N LYS A 133 -1.78 14.00 -6.09
CA LYS A 133 -1.99 15.37 -5.61
C LYS A 133 -2.59 16.23 -6.73
N GLY A 134 -3.62 16.99 -6.39
CA GLY A 134 -4.11 18.04 -7.29
C GLY A 134 -3.04 19.09 -7.61
N THR A 135 -3.32 19.95 -8.58
CA THR A 135 -2.46 21.08 -8.98
C THR A 135 -2.11 21.95 -7.78
N ASN A 136 -0.86 21.93 -7.38
CA ASN A 136 -0.31 22.92 -6.44
C ASN A 136 0.36 24.03 -7.25
N SER A 137 0.21 25.28 -6.81
CA SER A 137 0.87 26.44 -7.40
C SER A 137 2.40 26.48 -7.18
N GLU A 138 2.97 25.47 -6.55
CA GLU A 138 4.39 25.36 -6.26
C GLU A 138 5.15 24.82 -7.49
N LYS A 139 6.24 25.50 -7.86
CA LYS A 139 7.16 24.99 -8.87
C LYS A 139 7.99 23.86 -8.25
N ILE A 140 7.85 22.65 -8.77
CA ILE A 140 8.53 21.46 -8.28
C ILE A 140 9.52 20.99 -9.37
N ILE A 141 10.74 20.67 -8.96
CA ILE A 141 11.74 20.01 -9.82
C ILE A 141 11.79 18.55 -9.40
N PHE A 142 11.58 17.64 -10.35
CA PHE A 142 11.72 16.20 -10.15
C PHE A 142 13.06 15.74 -10.72
N ILE A 143 13.83 15.03 -9.92
CA ILE A 143 15.09 14.39 -10.33
C ILE A 143 14.88 12.89 -10.18
N PHE A 144 15.01 12.14 -11.27
CA PHE A 144 14.90 10.70 -11.30
C PHE A 144 16.26 10.11 -11.68
N ASP A 145 16.69 9.11 -10.90
CA ASP A 145 17.88 8.33 -11.16
C ASP A 145 17.45 6.94 -11.66
N GLU A 146 17.80 6.60 -12.89
CA GLU A 146 17.45 5.32 -13.54
C GLU A 146 15.99 4.86 -13.35
N PRO A 147 14.98 5.70 -13.64
CA PRO A 147 13.57 5.41 -13.28
C PRO A 147 12.99 4.22 -14.05
N THR A 148 13.65 3.74 -15.10
CA THR A 148 13.22 2.61 -15.94
C THR A 148 13.85 1.28 -15.53
N THR A 149 14.77 1.28 -14.57
CA THR A 149 15.45 0.06 -14.12
C THR A 149 14.46 -0.96 -13.59
N GLY A 150 14.56 -2.19 -14.10
CA GLY A 150 13.68 -3.30 -13.73
C GLY A 150 12.28 -3.26 -14.35
N LEU A 151 12.02 -2.33 -15.29
CA LEU A 151 10.73 -2.26 -16.00
C LEU A 151 10.77 -3.00 -17.34
N HIS A 152 9.64 -3.64 -17.65
CA HIS A 152 9.36 -4.12 -18.99
C HIS A 152 9.03 -2.94 -19.93
N PHE A 153 9.29 -3.07 -21.26
CA PHE A 153 9.01 -2.00 -22.23
C PHE A 153 7.59 -1.42 -22.17
N HIS A 154 6.61 -2.24 -21.89
CA HIS A 154 5.22 -1.78 -21.73
C HIS A 154 5.04 -0.83 -20.55
N ASP A 155 5.73 -1.08 -19.44
CA ASP A 155 5.64 -0.26 -18.24
C ASP A 155 6.47 1.03 -18.37
N ILE A 156 7.53 1.02 -19.19
CA ILE A 156 8.27 2.23 -19.55
C ILE A 156 7.35 3.24 -20.25
N ASN A 157 6.50 2.79 -21.16
CA ASN A 157 5.54 3.68 -21.82
C ASN A 157 4.54 4.30 -20.84
N LYS A 158 4.03 3.53 -19.88
CA LYS A 158 3.15 4.04 -18.80
C LYS A 158 3.88 5.09 -17.96
N LEU A 159 5.14 4.80 -17.60
CA LEU A 159 5.97 5.74 -16.82
C LEU A 159 6.19 7.05 -17.57
N LEU A 160 6.50 7.00 -18.85
CA LEU A 160 6.66 8.20 -19.69
C LEU A 160 5.36 9.01 -19.77
N THR A 161 4.22 8.36 -19.95
CA THR A 161 2.91 9.02 -19.92
C THR A 161 2.70 9.73 -18.59
N SER A 162 3.09 9.11 -17.49
CA SER A 162 3.01 9.70 -16.14
C SER A 162 3.91 10.92 -15.97
N PHE A 163 5.10 10.92 -16.57
CA PHE A 163 5.98 12.10 -16.59
C PHE A 163 5.36 13.26 -17.37
N TYR A 164 4.80 12.99 -18.55
CA TYR A 164 4.10 14.03 -19.31
C TYR A 164 2.91 14.60 -18.52
N ALA A 165 2.12 13.76 -17.87
CA ALA A 165 1.01 14.20 -17.03
C ALA A 165 1.44 15.06 -15.81
N LEU A 166 2.69 14.91 -15.32
CA LEU A 166 3.25 15.80 -14.30
C LEU A 166 3.70 17.14 -14.85
N ILE A 167 4.23 17.17 -16.08
CA ILE A 167 4.71 18.40 -16.73
C ILE A 167 3.52 19.30 -17.09
N GLU A 168 2.37 18.71 -17.40
CA GLU A 168 1.14 19.43 -17.78
C GLU A 168 0.38 20.01 -16.56
N LYS A 169 0.74 19.62 -15.33
CA LYS A 169 0.13 20.12 -14.08
C LYS A 169 0.81 21.37 -13.55
#